data_d0d1caf2016b4c9abcb30edec201b45d
#
_entry.id   d0d1caf2016b4c9abcb30edec201b45d
#
_cell.length_a   1.000
_cell.length_b   1.000
_cell.length_c   1.000
_cell.angle_alpha   90.00
_cell.angle_beta   90.00
_cell.angle_gamma   90.00
#
_symmetry.space_group_name_H-M   'P 1'
#
loop_
_entity.id
_entity.type
_entity.pdbx_description
1 polymer ?
#
loop_
_entity_poly.entity_id
_entity_poly.type
_entity_poly.pdbx_seq_one_letter_code
_entity_poly.pdbx_strand_id
1 'polypeptide(L)'
;ELGFFEREKNVGVRFELDQKEAIYGTGERAVPMNRRGFRLDLFNRPDYNYGLNARNLNYTLPVLLSNHKYLLFVDNPQKGYFDIGESEPDILEFGAIGGEMKYFVVAGSSFAEINAAFADLVGHQPLPPRWALGNLQSRMAYKSQEQLESIVAQMQEKKFPLDAVIIDFYWFGDSIKGYLGNLKWYEKNWPEPEKMIQ
;
A
#
# COMPACT_ATOMS: atom_id res chain seq x y z
N GLU A 1 -27.32 -3.91 -15.13
CA GLU A 1 -26.72 -4.35 -16.38
C GLU A 1 -25.28 -4.80 -16.10
N LEU A 2 -24.95 -6.03 -16.52
CA LEU A 2 -23.62 -6.60 -16.35
C LEU A 2 -22.74 -6.28 -17.55
N GLY A 3 -21.40 -6.33 -17.38
CA GLY A 3 -20.45 -6.08 -18.43
C GLY A 3 -19.79 -4.69 -18.37
N PHE A 4 -19.24 -4.26 -19.49
CA PHE A 4 -18.57 -2.97 -19.58
C PHE A 4 -19.57 -1.82 -19.62
N PHE A 5 -19.19 -0.70 -19.00
CA PHE A 5 -19.98 0.53 -19.01
C PHE A 5 -19.10 1.77 -19.22
N GLU A 6 -19.74 2.82 -19.72
CA GLU A 6 -19.23 4.18 -19.72
C GLU A 6 -20.34 5.08 -19.15
N ARG A 7 -20.07 5.76 -18.04
CA ARG A 7 -21.01 6.67 -17.36
C ARG A 7 -20.30 7.95 -16.96
N GLU A 8 -20.82 9.09 -17.44
CA GLU A 8 -20.21 10.40 -17.18
C GLU A 8 -18.72 10.43 -17.58
N LYS A 9 -17.82 10.39 -16.57
CA LYS A 9 -16.38 10.40 -16.74
C LYS A 9 -15.72 9.07 -16.35
N ASN A 10 -16.52 8.05 -16.03
CA ASN A 10 -16.01 6.76 -15.59
C ASN A 10 -16.24 5.70 -16.67
N VAL A 11 -15.22 4.89 -16.86
CA VAL A 11 -15.32 3.61 -17.59
C VAL A 11 -15.18 2.48 -16.59
N GLY A 12 -15.81 1.36 -16.82
CA GLY A 12 -15.73 0.27 -15.86
C GLY A 12 -16.36 -1.03 -16.33
N VAL A 13 -16.40 -1.96 -15.39
CA VAL A 13 -16.97 -3.29 -15.60
C VAL A 13 -17.76 -3.72 -14.37
N ARG A 14 -18.86 -4.42 -14.61
CA ARG A 14 -19.78 -4.93 -13.60
C ARG A 14 -19.91 -6.43 -13.72
N PHE A 15 -19.85 -7.10 -12.58
CA PHE A 15 -20.03 -8.52 -12.42
C PHE A 15 -21.18 -8.80 -11.44
N GLU A 16 -21.78 -9.95 -11.58
CA GLU A 16 -22.69 -10.50 -10.58
C GLU A 16 -21.93 -10.84 -9.31
N LEU A 17 -22.49 -10.52 -8.15
CA LEU A 17 -21.95 -10.81 -6.82
C LEU A 17 -22.94 -11.70 -6.07
N ASP A 18 -22.61 -12.99 -5.88
CA ASP A 18 -23.45 -13.93 -5.16
C ASP A 18 -23.71 -13.46 -3.72
N GLN A 19 -24.92 -13.71 -3.21
CA GLN A 19 -25.35 -13.22 -1.88
C GLN A 19 -24.48 -13.72 -0.72
N LYS A 20 -23.87 -14.90 -0.86
CA LYS A 20 -22.98 -15.52 0.16
C LYS A 20 -21.51 -15.31 -0.13
N GLU A 21 -21.20 -14.59 -1.18
CA GLU A 21 -19.83 -14.35 -1.58
C GLU A 21 -19.15 -13.34 -0.66
N ALA A 22 -18.00 -13.74 -0.10
CA ALA A 22 -17.11 -12.88 0.67
C ALA A 22 -15.93 -12.43 -0.20
N ILE A 23 -15.66 -11.14 -0.21
CA ILE A 23 -14.60 -10.53 -1.01
C ILE A 23 -13.53 -9.95 -0.09
N TYR A 24 -12.28 -10.25 -0.36
CA TYR A 24 -11.10 -9.80 0.39
C TYR A 24 -10.16 -9.00 -0.52
N GLY A 25 -9.14 -8.35 0.06
CA GLY A 25 -8.12 -7.62 -0.70
C GLY A 25 -8.31 -6.11 -0.70
N THR A 26 -8.10 -5.45 -1.84
CA THR A 26 -8.19 -3.99 -2.07
C THR A 26 -7.09 -3.14 -1.44
N GLY A 27 -6.08 -3.75 -0.80
CA GLY A 27 -5.01 -3.04 -0.11
C GLY A 27 -5.33 -2.71 1.34
N GLU A 28 -4.63 -1.71 1.89
CA GLU A 28 -4.72 -1.31 3.29
C GLU A 28 -6.01 -0.53 3.56
N ARG A 29 -6.82 -1.03 4.48
CA ARG A 29 -8.14 -0.48 4.83
C ARG A 29 -8.45 -0.73 6.31
N ALA A 30 -9.04 0.23 7.00
CA ALA A 30 -9.55 0.06 8.37
C ALA A 30 -11.03 -0.38 8.38
N VAL A 31 -11.41 -1.25 7.46
CA VAL A 31 -12.74 -1.86 7.36
C VAL A 31 -12.63 -3.38 7.55
N PRO A 32 -13.73 -4.11 7.84
CA PRO A 32 -13.70 -5.56 8.00
C PRO A 32 -13.00 -6.28 6.85
N MET A 33 -12.39 -7.44 7.11
CA MET A 33 -11.67 -8.22 6.08
C MET A 33 -12.58 -8.60 4.91
N ASN A 34 -13.82 -8.97 5.15
CA ASN A 34 -14.83 -9.09 4.11
C ASN A 34 -15.23 -7.68 3.66
N ARG A 35 -14.89 -7.35 2.44
CA ARG A 35 -15.11 -6.03 1.82
C ARG A 35 -16.51 -5.85 1.25
N ARG A 36 -17.38 -6.89 1.29
CA ARG A 36 -18.77 -6.79 0.83
C ARG A 36 -19.51 -5.69 1.58
N GLY A 37 -20.29 -4.90 0.88
CA GLY A 37 -21.01 -3.75 1.40
C GLY A 37 -20.20 -2.45 1.48
N PHE A 38 -19.01 -2.42 0.87
CA PHE A 38 -18.17 -1.22 0.84
C PHE A 38 -17.84 -0.79 -0.60
N ARG A 39 -17.89 0.52 -0.81
CA ARG A 39 -17.27 1.17 -1.97
C ARG A 39 -15.93 1.74 -1.53
N LEU A 40 -14.86 1.32 -2.20
CA LEU A 40 -13.48 1.55 -1.80
C LEU A 40 -12.72 2.24 -2.93
N ASP A 41 -12.16 3.41 -2.64
CA ASP A 41 -11.34 4.15 -3.60
C ASP A 41 -10.02 3.40 -3.88
N LEU A 42 -9.61 3.43 -5.14
CA LEU A 42 -8.30 2.99 -5.62
C LEU A 42 -7.47 4.24 -5.95
N PHE A 43 -6.91 4.81 -4.91
CA PHE A 43 -6.09 6.00 -5.00
C PHE A 43 -5.18 6.09 -3.75
N ASN A 44 -3.89 5.86 -3.93
CA ASN A 44 -2.92 5.89 -2.84
C ASN A 44 -2.79 7.30 -2.28
N ARG A 45 -3.10 7.45 -0.99
CA ARG A 45 -2.90 8.70 -0.25
C ARG A 45 -2.68 8.39 1.22
N PRO A 46 -1.81 9.12 1.91
CA PRO A 46 -1.66 8.98 3.35
C PRO A 46 -2.92 9.46 4.08
N ASP A 47 -3.29 8.76 5.14
CA ASP A 47 -4.31 9.17 6.09
C ASP A 47 -3.75 9.02 7.51
N TYR A 48 -3.32 10.14 8.10
CA TYR A 48 -2.61 10.14 9.39
C TYR A 48 -3.54 10.10 10.61
N ASN A 49 -4.82 10.38 10.43
CA ASN A 49 -5.81 10.45 11.51
C ASN A 49 -7.00 9.50 11.26
N TYR A 50 -6.74 8.36 10.65
CA TYR A 50 -7.80 7.40 10.38
C TYR A 50 -8.40 6.82 11.67
N GLY A 51 -9.71 6.58 11.63
CA GLY A 51 -10.44 5.84 12.66
C GLY A 51 -10.97 4.51 12.13
N LEU A 52 -11.78 3.85 12.94
CA LEU A 52 -12.52 2.67 12.50
C LEU A 52 -13.37 3.00 11.28
N ASN A 53 -13.43 2.06 10.33
CA ASN A 53 -14.14 2.16 9.06
C ASN A 53 -13.55 3.19 8.07
N ALA A 54 -12.31 3.63 8.24
CA ALA A 54 -11.62 4.38 7.21
C ALA A 54 -11.45 3.53 5.95
N ARG A 55 -12.05 4.01 4.86
CA ARG A 55 -12.15 3.27 3.59
C ARG A 55 -10.92 3.41 2.70
N ASN A 56 -10.01 4.30 3.04
CA ASN A 56 -8.78 4.52 2.32
C ASN A 56 -7.65 4.81 3.31
N LEU A 57 -6.53 4.10 3.17
CA LEU A 57 -5.30 4.33 3.92
C LEU A 57 -4.13 4.56 2.98
N ASN A 58 -2.93 4.11 3.36
CA ASN A 58 -1.70 4.49 2.66
C ASN A 58 -1.57 3.89 1.27
N TYR A 59 -2.04 2.65 1.06
CA TYR A 59 -1.98 2.04 -0.26
C TYR A 59 -3.23 1.25 -0.63
N THR A 60 -3.49 1.19 -1.91
CA THR A 60 -4.60 0.47 -2.52
C THR A 60 -4.09 -0.56 -3.52
N LEU A 61 -4.80 -1.66 -3.68
CA LEU A 61 -4.52 -2.67 -4.68
C LEU A 61 -5.79 -2.94 -5.50
N PRO A 62 -5.70 -2.92 -6.84
CA PRO A 62 -6.83 -3.26 -7.70
C PRO A 62 -7.03 -4.79 -7.80
N VAL A 63 -6.98 -5.46 -6.66
CA VAL A 63 -7.01 -6.93 -6.53
C VAL A 63 -8.06 -7.32 -5.52
N LEU A 64 -8.94 -8.21 -5.93
CA LEU A 64 -9.97 -8.85 -5.09
C LEU A 64 -9.74 -10.36 -5.04
N LEU A 65 -9.99 -10.97 -3.89
CA LEU A 65 -9.95 -12.40 -3.69
C LEU A 65 -11.32 -12.87 -3.17
N SER A 66 -11.96 -13.79 -3.88
CA SER A 66 -13.27 -14.34 -3.50
C SER A 66 -13.14 -15.67 -2.75
N ASN A 67 -14.04 -15.90 -1.77
CA ASN A 67 -14.20 -17.22 -1.16
C ASN A 67 -14.67 -18.30 -2.17
N HIS A 68 -15.16 -17.91 -3.34
CA HIS A 68 -15.49 -18.78 -4.47
C HIS A 68 -14.25 -19.23 -5.26
N LYS A 69 -13.04 -19.00 -4.73
CA LYS A 69 -11.77 -19.48 -5.29
C LYS A 69 -11.40 -18.85 -6.61
N TYR A 70 -11.55 -17.54 -6.71
CA TYR A 70 -10.97 -16.75 -7.77
C TYR A 70 -10.37 -15.46 -7.23
N LEU A 71 -9.45 -14.90 -7.99
CA LEU A 71 -8.88 -13.55 -7.80
C LEU A 71 -9.20 -12.74 -9.05
N LEU A 72 -9.68 -11.52 -8.86
CA LEU A 72 -9.85 -10.53 -9.90
C LEU A 72 -8.76 -9.46 -9.73
N PHE A 73 -7.92 -9.28 -10.74
CA PHE A 73 -6.96 -8.21 -10.85
C PHE A 73 -7.34 -7.28 -11.99
N VAL A 74 -7.49 -5.98 -11.72
CA VAL A 74 -7.76 -4.97 -12.74
C VAL A 74 -6.49 -4.18 -13.02
N ASP A 75 -5.95 -4.33 -14.21
CA ASP A 75 -4.75 -3.65 -14.69
C ASP A 75 -5.11 -2.30 -15.33
N ASN A 76 -5.46 -1.35 -14.46
CA ASN A 76 -5.77 0.03 -14.86
C ASN A 76 -5.09 1.00 -13.88
N PRO A 77 -4.17 1.87 -14.33
CA PRO A 77 -3.39 2.77 -13.46
C PRO A 77 -4.14 4.04 -13.06
N GLN A 78 -5.34 4.25 -13.55
CA GLN A 78 -6.10 5.46 -13.28
C GLN A 78 -6.75 5.43 -11.89
N LYS A 79 -7.07 6.61 -11.36
CA LYS A 79 -7.90 6.70 -10.17
C LYS A 79 -9.23 5.98 -10.41
N GLY A 80 -9.56 5.05 -9.53
CA GLY A 80 -10.74 4.24 -9.66
C GLY A 80 -11.36 3.88 -8.33
N TYR A 81 -12.23 2.90 -8.34
CA TYR A 81 -12.89 2.34 -7.16
C TYR A 81 -13.35 0.91 -7.42
N PHE A 82 -13.54 0.17 -6.33
CA PHE A 82 -14.41 -0.99 -6.29
C PHE A 82 -15.67 -0.67 -5.49
N ASP A 83 -16.83 -0.95 -6.04
CA ASP A 83 -18.10 -1.03 -5.32
C ASP A 83 -18.45 -2.51 -5.17
N ILE A 84 -18.44 -2.99 -3.94
CA ILE A 84 -18.59 -4.40 -3.62
C ILE A 84 -19.94 -4.61 -2.94
N GLY A 85 -21.00 -4.32 -3.68
CA GLY A 85 -22.37 -4.47 -3.18
C GLY A 85 -22.82 -3.37 -2.21
N GLU A 86 -22.19 -2.19 -2.19
CA GLU A 86 -22.69 -1.04 -1.41
C GLU A 86 -23.84 -0.35 -2.12
N SER A 87 -23.67 -0.01 -3.39
CA SER A 87 -24.71 0.67 -4.18
C SER A 87 -25.80 -0.30 -4.65
N GLU A 88 -25.39 -1.49 -5.08
CA GLU A 88 -26.29 -2.56 -5.52
C GLU A 88 -25.80 -3.89 -4.88
N PRO A 89 -26.57 -4.51 -3.96
CA PRO A 89 -26.11 -5.63 -3.13
C PRO A 89 -25.57 -6.84 -3.90
N ASP A 90 -26.05 -7.08 -5.11
CA ASP A 90 -25.72 -8.23 -5.94
C ASP A 90 -24.77 -7.87 -7.09
N ILE A 91 -24.09 -6.71 -7.01
CA ILE A 91 -23.16 -6.23 -8.04
C ILE A 91 -21.78 -5.96 -7.44
N LEU A 92 -20.76 -6.48 -8.12
CA LEU A 92 -19.38 -6.06 -7.99
C LEU A 92 -19.05 -5.14 -9.17
N GLU A 93 -18.75 -3.89 -8.89
CA GLU A 93 -18.41 -2.89 -9.91
C GLU A 93 -16.97 -2.40 -9.71
N PHE A 94 -16.20 -2.36 -10.79
CA PHE A 94 -14.98 -1.57 -10.88
C PHE A 94 -15.25 -0.38 -11.79
N GLY A 95 -14.83 0.81 -11.38
CA GLY A 95 -14.86 2.01 -12.22
C GLY A 95 -13.58 2.81 -12.10
N ALA A 96 -13.18 3.47 -13.19
CA ALA A 96 -12.03 4.35 -13.27
C ALA A 96 -12.35 5.59 -14.11
N ILE A 97 -11.61 6.70 -13.88
CA ILE A 97 -11.80 7.97 -14.61
C ILE A 97 -11.32 7.92 -16.07
N GLY A 98 -10.90 6.77 -16.55
CA GLY A 98 -10.42 6.53 -17.91
C GLY A 98 -9.43 5.37 -17.97
N GLY A 99 -8.66 5.32 -19.05
CA GLY A 99 -7.68 4.26 -19.30
C GLY A 99 -8.26 3.05 -20.00
N GLU A 100 -7.39 2.09 -20.33
CA GLU A 100 -7.78 0.82 -20.91
C GLU A 100 -8.44 -0.06 -19.84
N MET A 101 -9.54 -0.70 -20.17
CA MET A 101 -10.19 -1.67 -19.30
C MET A 101 -9.62 -3.06 -19.54
N LYS A 102 -8.63 -3.43 -18.74
CA LYS A 102 -7.98 -4.73 -18.78
C LYS A 102 -8.06 -5.38 -17.40
N TYR A 103 -8.52 -6.61 -17.36
CA TYR A 103 -8.58 -7.37 -16.11
C TYR A 103 -8.23 -8.84 -16.33
N PHE A 104 -7.80 -9.48 -15.25
CA PHE A 104 -7.45 -10.89 -15.21
C PHE A 104 -8.28 -11.59 -14.14
N VAL A 105 -8.72 -12.79 -14.45
CA VAL A 105 -9.35 -13.68 -13.48
C VAL A 105 -8.44 -14.88 -13.30
N VAL A 106 -7.99 -15.11 -12.07
CA VAL A 106 -7.15 -16.25 -11.69
C VAL A 106 -8.00 -17.16 -10.81
N ALA A 107 -8.25 -18.38 -11.24
CA ALA A 107 -9.01 -19.37 -10.49
C ALA A 107 -8.11 -20.54 -10.06
N GLY A 108 -8.47 -21.21 -8.96
CA GLY A 108 -7.73 -22.34 -8.44
C GLY A 108 -8.52 -23.13 -7.41
N SER A 109 -7.99 -24.26 -6.98
CA SER A 109 -8.62 -25.13 -5.97
C SER A 109 -8.41 -24.61 -4.54
N SER A 110 -7.39 -23.77 -4.33
CA SER A 110 -7.03 -23.19 -3.03
C SER A 110 -6.52 -21.76 -3.17
N PHE A 111 -6.55 -21.00 -2.07
CA PHE A 111 -5.96 -19.64 -2.04
C PHE A 111 -4.45 -19.66 -2.27
N ALA A 112 -3.76 -20.73 -1.85
CA ALA A 112 -2.32 -20.85 -2.08
C ALA A 112 -2.01 -21.00 -3.58
N GLU A 113 -2.77 -21.81 -4.29
CA GLU A 113 -2.64 -21.99 -5.74
C GLU A 113 -2.96 -20.69 -6.50
N ILE A 114 -4.05 -20.00 -6.12
CA ILE A 114 -4.42 -18.72 -6.72
C ILE A 114 -3.33 -17.68 -6.52
N ASN A 115 -2.77 -17.57 -5.30
CA ASN A 115 -1.70 -16.62 -5.01
C ASN A 115 -0.41 -16.95 -5.77
N ALA A 116 -0.07 -18.23 -5.93
CA ALA A 116 1.06 -18.66 -6.73
C ALA A 116 0.89 -18.26 -8.20
N ALA A 117 -0.26 -18.58 -8.79
CA ALA A 117 -0.57 -18.21 -10.16
C ALA A 117 -0.64 -16.67 -10.37
N PHE A 118 -1.12 -15.93 -9.39
CA PHE A 118 -1.09 -14.47 -9.42
C PHE A 118 0.35 -13.93 -9.35
N ALA A 119 1.22 -14.51 -8.51
CA ALA A 119 2.63 -14.14 -8.44
C ALA A 119 3.37 -14.46 -9.76
N ASP A 120 3.04 -15.57 -10.41
CA ASP A 120 3.57 -15.87 -11.75
C ASP A 120 3.14 -14.83 -12.80
N LEU A 121 1.92 -14.32 -12.69
CA LEU A 121 1.39 -13.29 -13.59
C LEU A 121 2.06 -11.93 -13.42
N VAL A 122 2.25 -11.48 -12.17
CA VAL A 122 2.71 -10.11 -11.84
C VAL A 122 4.19 -10.04 -11.48
N GLY A 123 4.84 -11.15 -11.31
CA GLY A 123 6.22 -11.29 -10.87
C GLY A 123 6.34 -11.63 -9.37
N HIS A 124 7.38 -12.41 -9.05
CA HIS A 124 7.70 -12.80 -7.70
C HIS A 124 8.50 -11.71 -6.99
N GLN A 125 8.15 -11.44 -5.75
CA GLN A 125 8.93 -10.53 -4.91
C GLN A 125 10.32 -11.15 -4.62
N PRO A 126 11.42 -10.40 -4.83
CA PRO A 126 12.73 -10.86 -4.40
C PRO A 126 12.78 -11.02 -2.88
N LEU A 127 13.54 -12.02 -2.42
CA LEU A 127 13.75 -12.22 -0.99
C LEU A 127 14.48 -10.99 -0.41
N PRO A 128 13.92 -10.28 0.56
CA PRO A 128 14.60 -9.15 1.17
C PRO A 128 15.81 -9.63 2.00
N PRO A 129 16.82 -8.78 2.21
CA PRO A 129 17.93 -9.11 3.09
C PRO A 129 17.41 -9.29 4.54
N ARG A 130 18.09 -10.15 5.31
CA ARG A 130 17.63 -10.51 6.66
C ARG A 130 17.43 -9.32 7.58
N TRP A 131 18.30 -8.30 7.52
CA TRP A 131 18.18 -7.09 8.34
C TRP A 131 16.90 -6.31 8.09
N ALA A 132 16.32 -6.38 6.89
CA ALA A 132 15.05 -5.71 6.56
C ALA A 132 13.83 -6.31 7.29
N LEU A 133 13.99 -7.48 7.90
CA LEU A 133 12.99 -8.16 8.73
C LEU A 133 13.23 -7.93 10.24
N GLY A 134 14.24 -7.13 10.58
CA GLY A 134 14.64 -6.84 11.96
C GLY A 134 14.02 -5.56 12.51
N ASN A 135 14.68 -4.99 13.53
CA ASN A 135 14.23 -3.74 14.14
C ASN A 135 14.76 -2.54 13.36
N LEU A 136 13.85 -1.83 12.70
CA LEU A 136 14.12 -0.61 11.96
C LEU A 136 13.71 0.59 12.82
N GLN A 137 14.66 1.16 13.56
CA GLN A 137 14.40 2.31 14.44
C GLN A 137 14.08 3.56 13.61
N SER A 138 12.87 4.05 13.74
CA SER A 138 12.41 5.28 13.10
C SER A 138 11.86 6.28 14.11
N ARG A 139 12.05 7.53 13.85
CA ARG A 139 11.33 8.63 14.52
C ARG A 139 11.25 9.82 13.59
N MET A 140 10.19 10.60 13.73
CA MET A 140 10.12 11.90 13.08
C MET A 140 11.13 12.85 13.73
N ALA A 141 12.19 13.16 12.99
CA ALA A 141 13.24 14.07 13.32
C ALA A 141 14.43 13.53 14.15
N TYR A 142 15.39 12.95 13.45
CA TYR A 142 16.79 13.05 13.81
C TYR A 142 17.31 14.36 13.19
N LYS A 143 17.78 15.30 14.01
CA LYS A 143 18.12 16.65 13.54
C LYS A 143 19.59 16.84 13.21
N SER A 144 20.45 15.92 13.63
CA SER A 144 21.88 15.96 13.34
C SER A 144 22.50 14.56 13.38
N GLN A 145 23.65 14.42 12.75
CA GLN A 145 24.49 13.24 12.78
C GLN A 145 24.87 12.85 14.22
N GLU A 146 25.33 13.81 15.02
CA GLU A 146 25.67 13.60 16.43
C GLU A 146 24.51 13.02 17.24
N GLN A 147 23.30 13.55 17.06
CA GLN A 147 22.11 13.04 17.73
C GLN A 147 21.82 11.59 17.33
N LEU A 148 21.90 11.27 16.04
CA LEU A 148 21.66 9.93 15.55
C LEU A 148 22.68 8.94 16.09
N GLU A 149 23.98 9.25 15.99
CA GLU A 149 25.08 8.43 16.51
C GLU A 149 24.94 8.18 18.01
N SER A 150 24.58 9.22 18.78
CA SER A 150 24.34 9.08 20.23
C SER A 150 23.18 8.13 20.54
N ILE A 151 22.09 8.17 19.78
CA ILE A 151 20.94 7.27 19.98
C ILE A 151 21.32 5.83 19.63
N VAL A 152 22.02 5.64 18.54
CA VAL A 152 22.54 4.31 18.14
C VAL A 152 23.43 3.72 19.23
N ALA A 153 24.40 4.51 19.73
CA ALA A 153 25.28 4.09 20.81
C ALA A 153 24.52 3.71 22.09
N GLN A 154 23.51 4.49 22.48
CA GLN A 154 22.67 4.18 23.64
C GLN A 154 21.86 2.88 23.45
N MET A 155 21.33 2.63 22.25
CA MET A 155 20.61 1.39 21.95
C MET A 155 21.56 0.18 22.04
N GLN A 156 22.77 0.29 21.51
CA GLN A 156 23.79 -0.75 21.58
C GLN A 156 24.22 -1.03 23.02
N GLU A 157 24.52 0.03 23.80
CA GLU A 157 24.89 -0.08 25.22
C GLU A 157 23.81 -0.83 26.03
N LYS A 158 22.55 -0.47 25.80
CA LYS A 158 21.39 -1.08 26.45
C LYS A 158 20.99 -2.43 25.85
N LYS A 159 21.70 -2.91 24.85
CA LYS A 159 21.45 -4.18 24.16
C LYS A 159 20.05 -4.27 23.52
N PHE A 160 19.50 -3.16 23.05
CA PHE A 160 18.33 -3.18 22.19
C PHE A 160 18.70 -3.72 20.81
N PRO A 161 17.96 -4.67 20.26
CA PRO A 161 18.15 -5.08 18.87
C PRO A 161 18.02 -3.88 17.93
N LEU A 162 18.94 -3.71 17.02
CA LEU A 162 18.92 -2.63 16.03
C LEU A 162 19.54 -3.15 14.73
N ASP A 163 18.75 -3.20 13.68
CA ASP A 163 19.18 -3.67 12.36
C ASP A 163 19.36 -2.52 11.37
N ALA A 164 18.56 -1.47 11.50
CA ALA A 164 18.71 -0.25 10.72
C ALA A 164 18.08 0.96 11.41
N VAL A 165 18.43 2.14 10.94
CA VAL A 165 17.81 3.41 11.34
C VAL A 165 17.22 4.10 10.12
N ILE A 166 16.01 4.62 10.27
CA ILE A 166 15.32 5.42 9.24
C ILE A 166 15.42 6.89 9.63
N ILE A 167 16.15 7.66 8.82
CA ILE A 167 16.23 9.12 8.95
C ILE A 167 15.09 9.71 8.10
N ASP A 168 14.04 10.20 8.74
CA ASP A 168 12.83 10.67 8.07
C ASP A 168 13.02 12.09 7.50
N PHE A 169 12.98 13.11 8.37
CA PHE A 169 13.18 14.51 7.99
C PHE A 169 14.54 15.06 8.47
N TYR A 170 14.86 16.27 8.02
CA TYR A 170 16.01 17.08 8.44
C TYR A 170 17.40 16.62 8.00
N TRP A 171 17.51 15.54 7.23
CA TRP A 171 18.78 15.20 6.57
C TRP A 171 19.06 16.12 5.36
N PHE A 172 18.01 16.69 4.77
CA PHE A 172 18.03 17.53 3.57
C PHE A 172 17.98 19.04 3.86
N GLY A 173 17.84 19.45 5.14
CA GLY A 173 17.71 20.85 5.55
C GLY A 173 17.29 20.98 7.00
N ASP A 174 17.29 22.18 7.54
CA ASP A 174 16.89 22.49 8.91
C ASP A 174 15.39 22.76 9.07
N SER A 175 14.66 22.72 7.98
CA SER A 175 13.20 22.92 7.91
C SER A 175 12.58 22.02 6.83
N ILE A 176 11.35 21.61 7.03
CA ILE A 176 10.57 20.92 6.00
C ILE A 176 10.17 21.91 4.90
N LYS A 177 9.71 23.10 5.30
CA LYS A 177 9.28 24.13 4.36
C LYS A 177 10.49 24.70 3.60
N GLY A 178 10.45 24.57 2.27
CA GLY A 178 11.50 25.07 1.38
C GLY A 178 12.63 24.08 1.11
N TYR A 179 12.74 22.99 1.87
CA TYR A 179 13.78 21.96 1.66
C TYR A 179 13.22 20.60 1.25
N LEU A 180 11.92 20.34 1.44
CA LEU A 180 11.29 19.09 1.06
C LEU A 180 11.50 18.79 -0.43
N GLY A 181 12.03 17.59 -0.73
CA GLY A 181 12.41 17.20 -2.09
C GLY A 181 13.85 17.52 -2.48
N ASN A 182 14.63 18.18 -1.63
CA ASN A 182 16.06 18.30 -1.79
C ASN A 182 16.74 16.95 -1.49
N LEU A 183 17.44 16.38 -2.45
CA LEU A 183 18.13 15.09 -2.34
C LEU A 183 19.62 15.24 -2.02
N LYS A 184 19.99 16.28 -1.26
CA LYS A 184 21.35 16.54 -0.80
C LYS A 184 21.38 16.59 0.71
N TRP A 185 22.43 16.03 1.28
CA TRP A 185 22.69 16.16 2.71
C TRP A 185 22.88 17.63 3.10
N TYR A 186 22.29 18.02 4.23
CA TYR A 186 22.48 19.32 4.82
C TYR A 186 23.76 19.30 5.66
N GLU A 187 24.90 19.65 5.04
CA GLU A 187 26.26 19.49 5.58
C GLU A 187 26.44 20.09 6.98
N LYS A 188 25.73 21.19 7.30
CA LYS A 188 25.80 21.81 8.62
C LYS A 188 25.42 20.85 9.76
N ASN A 189 24.44 20.00 9.55
CA ASN A 189 23.95 19.07 10.57
C ASN A 189 24.37 17.62 10.30
N TRP A 190 24.86 17.34 9.11
CA TRP A 190 25.29 16.02 8.63
C TRP A 190 26.65 16.16 7.91
N PRO A 191 27.75 16.43 8.68
CA PRO A 191 29.04 16.78 8.07
C PRO A 191 29.74 15.60 7.40
N GLU A 192 29.55 14.38 7.89
CA GLU A 192 30.20 13.16 7.39
C GLU A 192 29.22 12.01 7.20
N PRO A 193 28.16 12.18 6.37
CA PRO A 193 27.09 11.19 6.29
C PRO A 193 27.57 9.84 5.73
N GLU A 194 28.52 9.84 4.81
CA GLU A 194 29.10 8.60 4.26
C GLU A 194 29.83 7.80 5.34
N LYS A 195 30.58 8.47 6.20
CA LYS A 195 31.29 7.83 7.32
C LYS A 195 30.33 7.33 8.41
N MET A 196 29.25 8.07 8.64
CA MET A 196 28.20 7.65 9.58
C MET A 196 27.48 6.38 9.13
N ILE A 197 27.32 6.18 7.81
CA ILE A 197 26.61 5.01 7.23
C ILE A 197 27.51 3.76 7.22
N GLN A 198 28.82 3.90 7.20
CA GLN A 198 29.80 2.79 7.27
C GLN A 198 29.86 2.18 8.65
#